data_39359a112c2e6ec51971308b14f52ce4
#
_entry.id   39359a112c2e6ec51971308b14f52ce4
#
_cell.length_a   1.000
_cell.length_b   1.000
_cell.length_c   1.000
_cell.angle_alpha   90.00
_cell.angle_beta   90.00
_cell.angle_gamma   90.00
#
_symmetry.space_group_name_H-M   'P 1'
#
loop_
_entity.id
_entity.type
_entity.pdbx_description
1 polymer ?
#
loop_
_entity_poly.entity_id
_entity_poly.type
_entity_poly.pdbx_seq_one_letter_code
_entity_poly.pdbx_strand_id
1 'polypeptide(L)'
;MKLPERIFFTGVPGSRWSGIAQTLETMSGMNISDRTPDREYVHHSYTGHKGVYFGPGMEFEPILDSDYIDQAWVEPQGCKLVKSHEWAYNLNQIRTKFPDDWIVMVYRPDMISYAWWHEAGGFAISYPDYRP
;
A
#
# COMPACT_ATOMS: atom_id res chain seq x y z
N MET A 1 10.11 20.41 -4.07
CA MET A 1 10.10 19.47 -2.92
C MET A 1 10.81 18.20 -3.33
N LYS A 2 11.76 17.79 -2.54
CA LYS A 2 12.48 16.53 -2.81
C LYS A 2 11.69 15.36 -2.20
N LEU A 3 11.34 14.39 -3.03
CA LEU A 3 10.73 13.17 -2.54
C LEU A 3 11.75 12.31 -1.76
N PRO A 4 11.32 11.57 -0.76
CA PRO A 4 12.17 10.61 -0.06
C PRO A 4 12.46 9.40 -0.96
N GLU A 5 13.29 8.49 -0.47
CA GLU A 5 13.55 7.24 -1.18
C GLU A 5 12.30 6.34 -1.19
N ARG A 6 11.57 6.33 -0.07
CA ARG A 6 10.35 5.55 0.09
C ARG A 6 9.25 6.36 0.75
N ILE A 7 8.03 6.05 0.39
CA ILE A 7 6.81 6.47 1.10
C ILE A 7 6.12 5.21 1.59
N PHE A 8 6.10 5.00 2.90
CA PHE A 8 5.31 3.95 3.54
C PHE A 8 3.85 4.39 3.54
N PHE A 9 3.04 3.70 2.78
CA PHE A 9 1.67 4.09 2.50
C PHE A 9 0.70 3.09 3.13
N THR A 10 -0.19 3.58 3.95
CA THR A 10 -1.13 2.75 4.67
C THR A 10 -2.53 3.38 4.76
N GLY A 11 -3.48 2.59 5.17
CA GLY A 11 -4.87 2.97 5.41
C GLY A 11 -5.69 1.74 5.74
N VAL A 12 -6.86 1.95 6.33
CA VAL A 12 -7.77 0.83 6.60
C VAL A 12 -8.40 0.31 5.30
N PRO A 13 -8.74 -0.97 5.22
CA PRO A 13 -9.54 -1.49 4.10
C PRO A 13 -10.83 -0.68 3.92
N GLY A 14 -11.15 -0.33 2.68
CA GLY A 14 -12.32 0.50 2.37
C GLY A 14 -12.09 2.00 2.52
N SER A 15 -10.88 2.46 2.82
CA SER A 15 -10.54 3.89 2.91
C SER A 15 -10.31 4.57 1.55
N ARG A 16 -10.44 3.85 0.45
CA ARG A 16 -10.05 4.26 -0.91
C ARG A 16 -8.54 4.42 -1.09
N TRP A 17 -7.77 3.77 -0.26
CA TRP A 17 -6.32 3.89 -0.27
C TRP A 17 -5.68 3.53 -1.61
N SER A 18 -6.19 2.53 -2.31
CA SER A 18 -5.66 2.11 -3.61
C SER A 18 -5.82 3.17 -4.70
N GLY A 19 -6.95 3.86 -4.72
CA GLY A 19 -7.17 4.97 -5.66
C GLY A 19 -6.25 6.15 -5.38
N ILE A 20 -6.02 6.46 -4.12
CA ILE A 20 -5.07 7.50 -3.72
C ILE A 20 -3.64 7.08 -4.04
N ALA A 21 -3.26 5.82 -3.80
CA ALA A 21 -1.96 5.29 -4.18
C ALA A 21 -1.70 5.43 -5.68
N GLN A 22 -2.67 5.05 -6.51
CA GLN A 22 -2.57 5.22 -7.96
C GLN A 22 -2.36 6.68 -8.37
N THR A 23 -3.04 7.60 -7.71
CA THR A 23 -2.86 9.03 -7.97
C THR A 23 -1.46 9.50 -7.59
N LEU A 24 -0.94 9.09 -6.44
CA LEU A 24 0.42 9.43 -6.02
C LEU A 24 1.47 8.89 -7.01
N GLU A 25 1.27 7.70 -7.52
CA GLU A 25 2.19 7.06 -8.48
C GLU A 25 2.25 7.78 -9.84
N THR A 26 1.32 8.68 -10.14
CA THR A 26 1.39 9.53 -11.33
C THR A 26 2.31 10.75 -11.16
N MET A 27 2.77 11.03 -9.95
CA MET A 27 3.63 12.17 -9.68
C MET A 27 5.02 11.98 -10.31
N SER A 28 5.61 13.09 -10.74
CA SER A 28 6.99 13.09 -11.21
C SER A 28 7.95 12.64 -10.09
N GLY A 29 8.90 11.80 -10.44
CA GLY A 29 9.89 11.28 -9.48
C GLY A 29 9.47 9.98 -8.78
N MET A 30 8.28 9.49 -9.02
CA MET A 30 7.87 8.17 -8.51
C MET A 30 8.47 7.04 -9.34
N ASN A 31 8.87 5.99 -8.65
CA ASN A 31 9.35 4.76 -9.28
C ASN A 31 8.18 3.77 -9.41
N ILE A 32 7.77 3.50 -10.63
CA ILE A 32 6.68 2.56 -10.94
C ILE A 32 7.19 1.26 -11.57
N SER A 33 8.47 0.97 -11.47
CA SER A 33 9.09 -0.21 -12.07
C SER A 33 8.78 -1.54 -11.35
N ASP A 34 8.05 -1.48 -10.25
CA ASP A 34 7.46 -2.65 -9.61
C ASP A 34 6.31 -3.26 -10.42
N ARG A 35 5.81 -2.55 -11.41
CA ARG A 35 4.75 -2.99 -12.32
C ARG A 35 5.31 -3.73 -13.52
N THR A 36 5.74 -4.94 -13.28
CA THR A 36 6.20 -5.83 -14.37
C THR A 36 5.05 -6.65 -14.94
N PRO A 37 5.16 -7.17 -16.18
CA PRO A 37 4.13 -8.03 -16.77
C PRO A 37 3.80 -9.27 -15.93
N ASP A 38 4.72 -9.72 -15.10
CA ASP A 38 4.56 -10.88 -14.22
C ASP A 38 3.71 -10.57 -12.98
N ARG A 39 3.42 -9.30 -12.76
CA ARG A 39 2.65 -8.80 -11.61
C ARG A 39 1.28 -8.33 -12.07
N GLU A 40 0.43 -9.28 -12.36
CA GLU A 40 -0.95 -8.97 -12.72
C GLU A 40 -1.75 -8.51 -11.51
N TYR A 41 -2.50 -7.45 -11.71
CA TYR A 41 -3.49 -7.01 -10.74
C TYR A 41 -4.61 -8.02 -10.63
N VAL A 42 -4.80 -8.59 -9.47
CA VAL A 42 -5.96 -9.45 -9.22
C VAL A 42 -7.23 -8.59 -9.26
N HIS A 43 -8.11 -8.92 -10.17
CA HIS A 43 -9.39 -8.26 -10.29
C HIS A 43 -10.34 -8.78 -9.22
N HIS A 44 -10.84 -7.90 -8.38
CA HIS A 44 -11.84 -8.28 -7.40
C HIS A 44 -13.21 -8.36 -8.07
N SER A 45 -13.77 -9.57 -8.16
CA SER A 45 -15.01 -9.84 -8.91
C SER A 45 -16.25 -9.12 -8.37
N TYR A 46 -16.27 -8.82 -7.07
CA TYR A 46 -17.42 -8.16 -6.45
C TYR A 46 -17.49 -6.66 -6.68
N THR A 47 -16.33 -6.01 -6.70
CA THR A 47 -16.28 -4.54 -6.79
C THR A 47 -15.97 -4.05 -8.18
N GLY A 48 -15.61 -4.91 -9.10
CA GLY A 48 -15.04 -4.50 -10.38
C GLY A 48 -13.72 -3.75 -10.25
N HIS A 49 -13.17 -3.68 -9.04
CA HIS A 49 -11.98 -2.91 -8.73
C HIS A 49 -10.75 -3.62 -9.26
N LYS A 50 -10.11 -3.02 -10.25
CA LYS A 50 -8.78 -3.43 -10.67
C LYS A 50 -7.78 -2.93 -9.64
N GLY A 51 -7.03 -3.82 -9.04
CA GLY A 51 -5.89 -3.29 -8.33
C GLY A 51 -5.71 -3.73 -6.90
N VAL A 52 -6.18 -4.88 -6.55
CA VAL A 52 -5.61 -5.54 -5.38
C VAL A 52 -4.61 -6.56 -5.87
N TYR A 53 -3.39 -6.11 -5.98
CA TYR A 53 -2.25 -6.95 -6.21
C TYR A 53 -1.62 -7.25 -4.85
N PHE A 54 -1.59 -8.51 -4.48
CA PHE A 54 -0.91 -8.96 -3.28
C PHE A 54 0.48 -9.47 -3.66
N GLY A 55 1.48 -8.82 -3.15
CA GLY A 55 2.85 -9.17 -3.40
C GLY A 55 3.77 -7.96 -3.35
N PRO A 56 5.06 -8.16 -3.54
CA PRO A 56 6.02 -7.06 -3.52
C PRO A 56 5.60 -5.93 -4.47
N GLY A 57 5.65 -4.72 -3.99
CA GLY A 57 5.25 -3.52 -4.73
C GLY A 57 3.79 -3.10 -4.54
N MET A 58 2.90 -3.98 -4.12
CA MET A 58 1.49 -3.62 -3.96
C MET A 58 1.03 -3.71 -2.51
N GLU A 59 1.18 -4.83 -1.89
CA GLU A 59 0.96 -4.98 -0.47
C GLU A 59 2.09 -5.80 0.15
N PHE A 60 2.86 -5.15 0.99
CA PHE A 60 4.01 -5.76 1.63
C PHE A 60 3.63 -6.48 2.92
N GLU A 61 4.28 -7.60 3.15
CA GLU A 61 4.35 -8.18 4.49
C GLU A 61 5.11 -7.22 5.43
N PRO A 62 4.86 -7.28 6.75
CA PRO A 62 5.47 -6.34 7.70
C PRO A 62 6.96 -6.63 7.96
N ILE A 63 7.71 -6.80 6.90
CA ILE A 63 9.16 -7.02 6.93
C ILE A 63 9.85 -5.70 6.64
N LEU A 64 10.40 -5.10 7.70
CA LEU A 64 11.07 -3.80 7.63
C LEU A 64 12.57 -3.97 7.35
N ASP A 65 12.87 -4.47 6.17
CA ASP A 65 14.22 -4.64 5.64
C ASP A 65 14.30 -3.96 4.27
N SER A 66 15.28 -3.07 4.09
CA SER A 66 15.40 -2.29 2.87
C SER A 66 15.68 -3.15 1.64
N ASP A 67 16.53 -4.16 1.78
CA ASP A 67 16.87 -5.02 0.65
C ASP A 67 15.66 -5.86 0.22
N TYR A 68 14.89 -6.35 1.19
CA TYR A 68 13.64 -7.06 0.92
C TYR A 68 12.62 -6.16 0.22
N ILE A 69 12.44 -4.94 0.68
CA ILE A 69 11.50 -3.99 0.10
C ILE A 69 11.94 -3.60 -1.30
N ASP A 70 13.19 -3.20 -1.46
CA ASP A 70 13.70 -2.59 -2.69
C ASP A 70 13.76 -3.57 -3.87
N GLN A 71 13.90 -4.86 -3.62
CA GLN A 71 13.92 -5.87 -4.67
C GLN A 71 12.62 -5.91 -5.51
N ALA A 72 11.55 -5.33 -5.02
CA ALA A 72 10.29 -5.27 -5.76
C ALA A 72 10.36 -4.35 -6.99
N TRP A 73 11.27 -3.39 -6.99
CA TRP A 73 11.47 -2.45 -8.09
C TRP A 73 12.64 -2.88 -8.96
N VAL A 74 12.41 -2.83 -10.27
CA VAL A 74 13.44 -3.18 -11.26
C VAL A 74 14.46 -2.07 -11.41
N GLU A 75 13.97 -0.82 -11.44
CA GLU A 75 14.81 0.37 -11.52
C GLU A 75 15.21 0.85 -10.12
N PRO A 76 16.47 1.26 -9.93
CA PRO A 76 16.91 1.69 -8.60
C PRO A 76 16.50 3.11 -8.24
N GLN A 77 16.13 3.94 -9.21
CA GLN A 77 15.91 5.37 -9.02
C GLN A 77 14.43 5.71 -8.87
N GLY A 78 14.16 6.79 -8.17
CA GLY A 78 12.83 7.32 -7.93
C GLY A 78 12.25 6.88 -6.59
N CYS A 79 11.23 7.60 -6.16
CA CYS A 79 10.55 7.33 -4.90
C CYS A 79 9.65 6.09 -5.02
N LYS A 80 9.83 5.16 -4.12
CA LYS A 80 9.08 3.90 -4.07
C LYS A 80 7.86 4.05 -3.15
N LEU A 81 6.68 3.72 -3.64
CA LEU A 81 5.47 3.71 -2.83
C LEU A 81 5.27 2.31 -2.23
N VAL A 82 5.62 2.17 -0.96
CA VAL A 82 5.62 0.90 -0.22
C VAL A 82 4.28 0.74 0.49
N LYS A 83 3.38 -0.03 -0.09
CA LYS A 83 1.98 -0.13 0.33
C LYS A 83 1.72 -1.33 1.22
N SER A 84 1.11 -1.11 2.38
CA SER A 84 0.53 -2.19 3.17
C SER A 84 -0.47 -1.63 4.19
N HIS A 85 -1.58 -2.32 4.37
CA HIS A 85 -2.49 -2.04 5.48
C HIS A 85 -1.82 -2.26 6.84
N GLU A 86 -0.87 -3.17 6.92
CA GLU A 86 -0.19 -3.54 8.15
C GLU A 86 0.80 -2.48 8.66
N TRP A 87 1.22 -1.54 7.82
CA TRP A 87 2.09 -0.45 8.27
C TRP A 87 1.48 0.38 9.40
N ALA A 88 0.16 0.41 9.51
CA ALA A 88 -0.53 1.10 10.59
C ALA A 88 -0.11 0.59 11.99
N TYR A 89 0.30 -0.67 12.09
CA TYR A 89 0.77 -1.27 13.35
C TYR A 89 2.27 -1.10 13.59
N ASN A 90 3.00 -0.66 12.57
CA ASN A 90 4.45 -0.64 12.56
C ASN A 90 5.04 0.78 12.47
N LEU A 91 4.25 1.81 12.73
CA LEU A 91 4.64 3.21 12.51
C LEU A 91 5.92 3.60 13.26
N ASN A 92 6.06 3.16 14.51
CA ASN A 92 7.24 3.47 15.30
C ASN A 92 8.50 2.75 14.78
N GLN A 93 8.36 1.50 14.36
CA GLN A 93 9.46 0.75 13.77
C GLN A 93 9.88 1.36 12.41
N ILE A 94 8.93 1.78 11.59
CA ILE A 94 9.22 2.46 10.33
C ILE A 94 10.00 3.74 10.58
N ARG A 95 9.55 4.58 11.49
CA ARG A 95 10.24 5.83 11.82
C ARG A 95 11.66 5.61 12.37
N THR A 96 11.87 4.53 13.09
CA THR A 96 13.17 4.18 13.65
C THR A 96 14.13 3.67 12.57
N LYS A 97 13.65 2.79 11.69
CA LYS A 97 14.48 2.16 10.66
C LYS A 97 14.67 3.02 9.42
N PHE A 98 13.70 3.84 9.09
CA PHE A 98 13.65 4.67 7.89
C PHE A 98 13.33 6.13 8.26
N PRO A 99 14.23 6.79 9.01
CA PRO A 99 13.94 8.11 9.59
C PRO A 99 13.76 9.22 8.56
N ASP A 100 14.32 9.06 7.36
CA ASP A 100 14.25 10.04 6.27
C ASP A 100 13.11 9.76 5.30
N ASP A 101 12.45 8.62 5.42
CA ASP A 101 11.31 8.24 4.59
C ASP A 101 9.99 8.79 5.16
N TRP A 102 9.01 8.89 4.30
CA TRP A 102 7.71 9.41 4.70
C TRP A 102 6.74 8.30 5.04
N ILE A 103 5.82 8.62 5.93
CA ILE A 103 4.64 7.79 6.20
C ILE A 103 3.42 8.57 5.75
N VAL A 104 2.62 7.97 4.88
CA VAL A 104 1.34 8.52 4.44
C VAL A 104 0.24 7.57 4.87
N MET A 105 -0.68 8.09 5.67
CA MET A 105 -1.86 7.34 6.12
C MET A 105 -3.11 7.91 5.49
N VAL A 106 -3.86 7.05 4.82
CA VAL A 106 -5.18 7.40 4.29
C VAL A 106 -6.21 7.14 5.38
N TYR A 107 -6.94 8.18 5.72
CA TYR A 107 -8.01 8.11 6.70
C TYR A 107 -9.38 8.34 6.04
N ARG A 108 -10.34 7.59 6.51
CA ARG A 108 -11.75 7.75 6.18
C ARG A 108 -12.56 7.34 7.41
N PRO A 109 -13.71 7.94 7.69
CA PRO A 109 -14.52 7.53 8.84
C PRO A 109 -14.78 6.03 8.87
N ASP A 110 -14.52 5.39 9.99
CA ASP A 110 -14.51 3.93 10.14
C ASP A 110 -15.81 3.28 9.68
N MET A 111 -16.95 3.91 10.01
CA MET A 111 -18.26 3.39 9.61
C MET A 111 -18.43 3.30 8.10
N ILE A 112 -17.85 4.25 7.35
CA ILE A 112 -17.92 4.25 5.89
C ILE A 112 -17.02 3.14 5.33
N SER A 113 -15.82 3.01 5.85
CA SER A 113 -14.88 1.95 5.46
C SER A 113 -15.45 0.57 5.76
N TYR A 114 -16.06 0.42 6.90
CA TYR A 114 -16.73 -0.81 7.34
C TYR A 114 -17.92 -1.18 6.45
N ALA A 115 -18.79 -0.22 6.16
CA ALA A 115 -19.94 -0.44 5.28
C ALA A 115 -19.50 -0.90 3.89
N TRP A 116 -18.46 -0.26 3.33
CA TRP A 116 -17.89 -0.68 2.05
C TRP A 116 -17.33 -2.10 2.13
N TRP A 117 -16.58 -2.41 3.16
CA TRP A 117 -16.00 -3.74 3.38
C TRP A 117 -17.09 -4.82 3.43
N HIS A 118 -18.16 -4.53 4.12
CA HIS A 118 -19.28 -5.44 4.27
C HIS A 118 -20.04 -5.65 2.95
N GLU A 119 -20.30 -4.59 2.19
CA GLU A 119 -20.91 -4.65 0.88
C GLU A 119 -20.07 -5.41 -0.15
N ALA A 120 -18.77 -5.27 -0.06
CA ALA A 120 -17.84 -5.99 -0.93
C ALA A 120 -17.76 -7.51 -0.65
N GLY A 121 -18.55 -8.02 0.28
CA GLY A 121 -18.69 -9.45 0.53
C GLY A 121 -17.71 -10.05 1.52
N GLY A 122 -17.09 -9.21 2.34
CA GLY A 122 -16.13 -9.66 3.34
C GLY A 122 -14.96 -10.40 2.70
N PHE A 123 -13.98 -9.68 2.26
CA PHE A 123 -12.78 -10.31 1.68
C PHE A 123 -12.23 -11.37 2.62
N ALA A 124 -11.79 -12.49 2.07
CA ALA A 124 -11.09 -13.53 2.82
C ALA A 124 -9.69 -13.10 3.31
N ILE A 125 -9.44 -11.81 3.31
CA ILE A 125 -8.19 -11.21 3.79
C ILE A 125 -8.32 -11.03 5.29
N SER A 126 -7.43 -11.66 6.00
CA SER A 126 -7.40 -11.60 7.45
C SER A 126 -6.60 -10.40 7.91
N TYR A 127 -7.29 -9.30 8.15
CA TYR A 127 -6.78 -8.21 8.98
C TYR A 127 -7.53 -8.26 10.31
N PRO A 128 -7.08 -9.08 11.27
CA PRO A 128 -7.84 -9.35 12.49
C PRO A 128 -8.23 -8.09 13.26
N ASP A 129 -7.34 -7.10 13.25
CA ASP A 129 -7.52 -5.85 13.98
C ASP A 129 -8.43 -4.84 13.25
N TYR A 130 -8.80 -5.12 12.00
CA TYR A 130 -9.78 -4.34 11.25
C TYR A 130 -11.16 -4.99 11.17
N ARG A 131 -11.32 -6.13 11.79
CA ARG A 131 -12.62 -6.78 11.89
C ARG A 131 -13.47 -6.09 12.95
N PRO A 132 -14.72 -5.84 12.63
CA PRO A 132 -15.66 -5.41 13.64
C PRO A 132 -15.91 -6.50 14.68
#